data_153932e9738a08e5824437496c5affab
#
_entry.id   153932e9738a08e5824437496c5affab
#
_cell.length_a   1.000
_cell.length_b   1.000
_cell.length_c   1.000
_cell.angle_alpha   90.00
_cell.angle_beta   90.00
_cell.angle_gamma   90.00
#
_symmetry.space_group_name_H-M   'P 1'
#
loop_
_entity.id
_entity.type
_entity.pdbx_description
1 polymer ?
#
loop_
_entity_poly.entity_id
_entity_poly.type
_entity_poly.pdbx_seq_one_letter_code
_entity_poly.pdbx_strand_id
1 'polypeptide(L)'
;MSFKEMESHIFLMPDYYLHFSCKMGKCRSACCVGWPISISMQNYFHLLGMNCPKHLRNKLDIGLRVYEHPGKDRYAYFTPDYHGDCPLRMTDGRCSIHAEMGEEVLPDICRLYPRGIRTENGLYECSCANSCEAVLELLLAKKEPITFFKKSLSIPLPPMAERTTFFETLGLSQEIRLNLISIIQDRKVPLPDRFILLGGYLDKIDVLIQSEHRRDLEYFLREPVPCQHHSPEVSTNQMLESLRITREMLIRLDERSNSICSYGKSAIQYYGAEGDILTRYTSAKAHFEALFANWEVFFENWLVNHMFFSQFPFQDRPVSLREEYYAICALYAILRFLALGWMAERTNTSDLIDAMAAAFRLIDHTNFDRYASYMLVQLGFTATDQIQALVCL
;
A
#
# COMPACT_ATOMS: atom_id res chain seq x y z
N MET A 1 23.67 22.85 19.21
CA MET A 1 22.28 22.50 19.57
C MET A 1 22.30 21.19 20.33
N SER A 2 21.75 21.15 21.54
CA SER A 2 21.71 19.99 22.40
C SER A 2 21.02 18.82 21.67
N PHE A 3 21.67 17.66 21.62
CA PHE A 3 21.01 16.40 21.29
C PHE A 3 19.85 16.25 22.30
N LYS A 4 18.61 16.51 21.89
CA LYS A 4 17.44 16.01 22.62
C LYS A 4 17.63 14.50 22.66
N GLU A 5 17.80 13.93 23.85
CA GLU A 5 17.71 12.50 24.04
C GLU A 5 16.40 12.06 23.38
N MET A 6 16.49 11.22 22.34
CA MET A 6 15.30 10.72 21.68
C MET A 6 14.62 9.79 22.69
N GLU A 7 13.41 10.13 23.08
CA GLU A 7 12.59 9.27 23.93
C GLU A 7 12.40 7.91 23.28
N SER A 8 12.49 6.88 24.08
CA SER A 8 12.28 5.50 23.64
C SER A 8 10.80 5.16 23.76
N HIS A 9 10.20 4.71 22.68
CA HIS A 9 8.78 4.32 22.64
C HIS A 9 8.63 2.85 22.24
N ILE A 10 7.54 2.21 22.70
CA ILE A 10 7.21 0.85 22.31
C ILE A 10 6.42 0.87 21.01
N PHE A 11 6.93 0.16 20.01
CA PHE A 11 6.30 0.02 18.70
C PHE A 11 5.82 -1.40 18.46
N LEU A 12 4.60 -1.55 17.96
CA LEU A 12 4.15 -2.77 17.29
C LEU A 12 4.66 -2.73 15.85
N MET A 13 5.33 -3.79 15.41
CA MET A 13 5.94 -3.83 14.08
C MET A 13 5.95 -5.24 13.47
N PRO A 14 5.95 -5.36 12.13
CA PRO A 14 6.17 -6.63 11.47
C PRO A 14 7.64 -7.08 11.58
N ASP A 15 7.84 -8.38 11.57
CA ASP A 15 9.15 -9.02 11.76
C ASP A 15 10.20 -8.59 10.72
N TYR A 16 9.79 -8.31 9.51
CA TYR A 16 10.70 -7.87 8.44
C TYR A 16 11.23 -6.43 8.66
N TYR A 17 10.57 -5.61 9.49
CA TYR A 17 10.89 -4.18 9.64
C TYR A 17 12.35 -3.93 10.05
N LEU A 18 12.89 -4.77 10.93
CA LEU A 18 14.28 -4.67 11.39
C LEU A 18 15.31 -5.13 10.34
N HIS A 19 14.86 -5.87 9.33
CA HIS A 19 15.70 -6.36 8.23
C HIS A 19 15.70 -5.42 7.03
N PHE A 20 14.83 -4.41 7.04
CA PHE A 20 14.77 -3.42 5.98
C PHE A 20 16.03 -2.55 5.97
N SER A 21 16.67 -2.47 4.80
CA SER A 21 17.79 -1.57 4.52
C SER A 21 17.56 -0.84 3.19
N CYS A 22 17.77 0.47 3.19
CA CYS A 22 17.67 1.29 1.97
C CYS A 22 18.78 0.92 0.98
N LYS A 23 18.46 0.80 -0.30
CA LYS A 23 19.42 0.52 -1.39
C LYS A 23 20.32 1.73 -1.74
N MET A 24 20.11 2.89 -1.13
CA MET A 24 20.95 4.09 -1.27
C MET A 24 21.20 4.50 -2.74
N GLY A 25 20.13 4.62 -3.53
CA GLY A 25 20.21 5.02 -4.94
C GLY A 25 20.38 3.88 -5.95
N LYS A 26 20.63 2.66 -5.51
CA LYS A 26 20.68 1.48 -6.40
C LYS A 26 19.29 0.96 -6.80
N CYS A 27 18.24 1.74 -6.51
CA CYS A 27 16.87 1.40 -6.88
C CYS A 27 16.62 1.67 -8.36
N ARG A 28 15.91 0.77 -9.04
CA ARG A 28 15.36 1.02 -10.39
C ARG A 28 14.22 2.04 -10.31
N SER A 29 13.37 1.89 -9.27
CA SER A 29 12.23 2.74 -8.99
C SER A 29 12.46 3.53 -7.70
N ALA A 30 13.27 4.60 -7.78
CA ALA A 30 13.65 5.38 -6.62
C ALA A 30 12.48 6.15 -5.99
N CYS A 31 12.54 6.37 -4.66
CA CYS A 31 11.54 7.12 -3.88
C CYS A 31 11.35 8.59 -4.31
N CYS A 32 12.27 9.13 -5.10
CA CYS A 32 12.28 10.50 -5.60
C CYS A 32 11.92 10.60 -7.10
N VAL A 33 11.23 9.57 -7.64
CA VAL A 33 10.83 9.49 -9.06
C VAL A 33 9.31 9.41 -9.17
N GLY A 34 8.73 10.21 -10.07
CA GLY A 34 7.32 10.10 -10.49
C GLY A 34 6.28 10.78 -9.60
N TRP A 35 6.69 11.49 -8.55
CA TRP A 35 5.78 12.27 -7.70
C TRP A 35 6.44 13.49 -7.07
N PRO A 36 5.68 14.56 -6.78
CA PRO A 36 6.20 15.70 -6.03
C PRO A 36 6.36 15.32 -4.55
N ILE A 37 7.53 15.58 -3.99
CA ILE A 37 7.82 15.34 -2.57
C ILE A 37 7.40 16.57 -1.78
N SER A 38 6.33 16.44 -0.99
CA SER A 38 5.85 17.49 -0.10
C SER A 38 6.65 17.52 1.19
N ILE A 39 6.95 18.72 1.69
CA ILE A 39 7.68 18.94 2.95
C ILE A 39 6.92 19.89 3.88
N SER A 40 7.14 19.74 5.18
CA SER A 40 6.57 20.61 6.20
C SER A 40 7.20 22.01 6.17
N MET A 41 6.53 22.98 6.81
CA MET A 41 7.03 24.34 7.00
C MET A 41 8.39 24.33 7.72
N GLN A 42 8.55 23.50 8.74
CA GLN A 42 9.79 23.37 9.49
C GLN A 42 10.93 22.88 8.59
N ASN A 43 10.70 21.82 7.79
CA ASN A 43 11.71 21.30 6.86
C ASN A 43 12.06 22.32 5.77
N TYR A 44 11.08 23.08 5.28
CA TYR A 44 11.31 24.12 4.29
C TYR A 44 12.27 25.19 4.82
N PHE A 45 12.00 25.77 6.00
CA PHE A 45 12.88 26.79 6.58
C PHE A 45 14.24 26.22 7.02
N HIS A 46 14.29 24.96 7.45
CA HIS A 46 15.56 24.29 7.70
C HIS A 46 16.43 24.23 6.44
N LEU A 47 15.86 23.80 5.31
CA LEU A 47 16.57 23.75 4.02
C LEU A 47 16.98 25.13 3.52
N LEU A 48 16.16 26.17 3.72
CA LEU A 48 16.53 27.54 3.36
C LEU A 48 17.72 28.05 4.16
N GLY A 49 17.76 27.79 5.46
CA GLY A 49 18.84 28.22 6.37
C GLY A 49 20.06 27.31 6.34
N MET A 50 20.03 26.21 5.62
CA MET A 50 21.13 25.24 5.58
C MET A 50 22.38 25.82 4.92
N ASN A 51 23.53 25.77 5.61
CA ASN A 51 24.81 26.10 5.02
C ASN A 51 25.30 24.90 4.19
N CYS A 52 25.29 25.04 2.87
CA CYS A 52 25.64 23.97 1.94
C CYS A 52 26.43 24.49 0.74
N PRO A 53 27.08 23.61 -0.06
CA PRO A 53 27.76 23.98 -1.27
C PRO A 53 26.89 24.76 -2.26
N LYS A 54 27.47 25.70 -2.99
CA LYS A 54 26.74 26.59 -3.91
C LYS A 54 25.89 25.85 -4.95
N HIS A 55 26.40 24.75 -5.49
CA HIS A 55 25.66 23.97 -6.49
C HIS A 55 24.43 23.28 -5.87
N LEU A 56 24.50 22.83 -4.62
CA LEU A 56 23.36 22.26 -3.89
C LEU A 56 22.33 23.36 -3.55
N ARG A 57 22.81 24.56 -3.12
CA ARG A 57 21.95 25.73 -2.90
C ARG A 57 21.17 26.08 -4.16
N ASN A 58 21.84 26.15 -5.30
CA ASN A 58 21.17 26.44 -6.58
C ASN A 58 20.08 25.41 -6.90
N LYS A 59 20.32 24.10 -6.67
CA LYS A 59 19.30 23.06 -6.87
C LYS A 59 18.10 23.24 -5.94
N LEU A 60 18.32 23.60 -4.68
CA LEU A 60 17.27 23.87 -3.70
C LEU A 60 16.45 25.10 -4.10
N ASP A 61 17.08 26.19 -4.46
CA ASP A 61 16.42 27.45 -4.82
C ASP A 61 15.58 27.31 -6.10
N ILE A 62 16.02 26.49 -7.06
CA ILE A 62 15.28 26.17 -8.28
C ILE A 62 14.18 25.16 -8.01
N GLY A 63 14.44 24.14 -7.19
CA GLY A 63 13.57 22.99 -7.02
C GLY A 63 12.48 23.17 -5.98
N LEU A 64 12.66 24.02 -4.96
CA LEU A 64 11.68 24.22 -3.90
C LEU A 64 10.60 25.21 -4.30
N ARG A 65 9.33 24.84 -4.09
CA ARG A 65 8.17 25.69 -4.31
C ARG A 65 7.21 25.59 -3.12
N VAL A 66 6.69 26.72 -2.71
CA VAL A 66 5.62 26.80 -1.70
C VAL A 66 4.29 26.52 -2.39
N TYR A 67 3.40 25.78 -1.73
CA TYR A 67 2.05 25.57 -2.24
C TYR A 67 1.25 26.88 -2.27
N GLU A 68 0.29 27.01 -3.15
CA GLU A 68 -0.61 28.16 -3.23
C GLU A 68 -1.39 28.36 -1.91
N HIS A 69 -1.80 27.24 -1.28
CA HIS A 69 -2.43 27.21 0.03
C HIS A 69 -1.60 26.34 0.99
N PRO A 70 -0.51 26.91 1.58
CA PRO A 70 0.41 26.14 2.37
C PRO A 70 -0.16 25.83 3.76
N GLY A 71 -0.17 24.55 4.13
CA GLY A 71 -0.42 24.10 5.50
C GLY A 71 0.88 23.89 6.26
N LYS A 72 0.82 23.76 7.60
CA LYS A 72 2.00 23.54 8.44
C LYS A 72 2.76 22.27 8.06
N ASP A 73 2.05 21.18 7.78
CA ASP A 73 2.64 19.86 7.48
C ASP A 73 2.81 19.63 5.97
N ARG A 74 2.09 20.38 5.15
CA ARG A 74 2.19 20.41 3.69
C ARG A 74 2.44 21.84 3.22
N TYR A 75 3.67 22.30 3.36
CA TYR A 75 4.04 23.71 3.16
C TYR A 75 4.64 23.96 1.78
N ALA A 76 5.58 23.14 1.38
CA ALA A 76 6.31 23.26 0.13
C ALA A 76 6.52 21.87 -0.50
N TYR A 77 7.04 21.85 -1.73
CA TYR A 77 7.36 20.63 -2.44
C TYR A 77 8.58 20.82 -3.32
N PHE A 78 9.25 19.72 -3.64
CA PHE A 78 10.25 19.67 -4.69
C PHE A 78 9.55 19.54 -6.04
N THR A 79 9.73 20.55 -6.90
CA THR A 79 9.22 20.52 -8.27
C THR A 79 9.97 19.46 -9.06
N PRO A 80 9.29 18.42 -9.57
CA PRO A 80 9.93 17.44 -10.43
C PRO A 80 10.54 18.11 -11.66
N ASP A 81 11.64 17.57 -12.15
CA ASP A 81 12.21 17.95 -13.43
C ASP A 81 11.32 17.44 -14.59
N TYR A 82 11.77 17.64 -15.84
CA TYR A 82 10.99 17.23 -17.01
C TYR A 82 10.88 15.71 -17.19
N HIS A 83 11.71 14.92 -16.49
CA HIS A 83 11.59 13.46 -16.41
C HIS A 83 10.63 13.00 -15.30
N GLY A 84 10.18 13.90 -14.43
CA GLY A 84 9.38 13.61 -13.26
C GLY A 84 10.20 13.27 -12.01
N ASP A 85 11.52 13.47 -12.06
CA ASP A 85 12.43 13.17 -10.98
C ASP A 85 12.61 14.36 -10.03
N CYS A 86 12.91 14.09 -8.76
CA CYS A 86 13.32 15.12 -7.82
C CYS A 86 14.61 15.80 -8.29
N PRO A 87 14.71 17.14 -8.30
CA PRO A 87 15.89 17.87 -8.78
C PRO A 87 17.16 17.58 -7.98
N LEU A 88 17.02 16.99 -6.80
CA LEU A 88 18.13 16.60 -5.94
C LEU A 88 18.66 15.20 -6.25
N ARG A 89 17.99 14.43 -7.12
CA ARG A 89 18.46 13.13 -7.58
C ARG A 89 19.70 13.31 -8.46
N MET A 90 20.73 12.54 -8.16
CA MET A 90 21.98 12.50 -8.92
C MET A 90 21.90 11.43 -10.02
N THR A 91 22.80 11.48 -10.99
CA THR A 91 22.87 10.51 -12.10
C THR A 91 23.14 9.07 -11.64
N ASP A 92 23.78 8.92 -10.48
CA ASP A 92 24.01 7.62 -9.82
C ASP A 92 22.85 7.15 -8.95
N GLY A 93 21.70 7.87 -8.97
CA GLY A 93 20.48 7.56 -8.25
C GLY A 93 20.44 8.05 -6.81
N ARG A 94 21.53 8.52 -6.22
CA ARG A 94 21.56 9.05 -4.85
C ARG A 94 20.93 10.44 -4.77
N CYS A 95 20.54 10.84 -3.55
CA CYS A 95 20.12 12.21 -3.25
C CYS A 95 21.35 13.10 -2.95
N SER A 96 21.46 14.26 -3.59
CA SER A 96 22.57 15.19 -3.34
C SER A 96 22.62 15.70 -1.90
N ILE A 97 21.47 15.98 -1.25
CA ILE A 97 21.48 16.34 0.18
C ILE A 97 22.06 15.19 1.00
N HIS A 98 21.58 13.97 0.78
CA HIS A 98 22.06 12.80 1.54
C HIS A 98 23.56 12.54 1.31
N ALA A 99 24.00 12.62 0.06
CA ALA A 99 25.39 12.33 -0.31
C ALA A 99 26.39 13.35 0.21
N GLU A 100 26.00 14.63 0.27
CA GLU A 100 26.90 15.73 0.58
C GLU A 100 26.78 16.26 2.01
N MET A 101 25.58 16.15 2.60
CA MET A 101 25.25 16.75 3.89
C MET A 101 24.89 15.75 4.97
N GLY A 102 24.61 14.48 4.61
CA GLY A 102 24.21 13.43 5.54
C GLY A 102 22.69 13.22 5.65
N GLU A 103 22.31 12.16 6.36
CA GLU A 103 20.91 11.76 6.53
C GLU A 103 20.12 12.70 7.45
N GLU A 104 20.81 13.29 8.44
CA GLU A 104 20.22 14.12 9.49
C GLU A 104 19.65 15.47 8.98
N VAL A 105 20.08 15.91 7.81
CA VAL A 105 19.58 17.15 7.19
C VAL A 105 18.48 16.90 6.15
N LEU A 106 18.17 15.64 5.88
CA LEU A 106 17.07 15.30 5.00
C LEU A 106 15.73 15.78 5.59
N PRO A 107 14.78 16.22 4.74
CA PRO A 107 13.39 16.37 5.17
C PRO A 107 12.88 15.08 5.81
N ASP A 108 12.02 15.20 6.84
CA ASP A 108 11.52 14.05 7.59
C ASP A 108 10.89 13.00 6.67
N ILE A 109 10.12 13.43 5.67
CA ILE A 109 9.52 12.53 4.69
C ILE A 109 10.57 11.70 3.91
N CYS A 110 11.70 12.30 3.55
CA CYS A 110 12.77 11.63 2.82
C CYS A 110 13.58 10.70 3.73
N ARG A 111 13.78 11.11 4.99
CA ARG A 111 14.53 10.33 5.99
C ARG A 111 13.75 9.11 6.47
N LEU A 112 12.43 9.27 6.68
CA LEU A 112 11.58 8.20 7.19
C LEU A 112 11.18 7.21 6.10
N TYR A 113 10.96 7.67 4.85
CA TYR A 113 10.51 6.78 3.78
C TYR A 113 11.43 5.54 3.61
N PRO A 114 10.86 4.34 3.43
CA PRO A 114 9.44 4.00 3.30
C PRO A 114 8.74 3.73 4.64
N ARG A 115 9.37 4.04 5.77
CA ARG A 115 8.83 3.79 7.11
C ARG A 115 7.63 4.69 7.37
N GLY A 116 6.49 4.07 7.69
CA GLY A 116 5.30 4.73 8.20
C GLY A 116 5.19 4.52 9.71
N ILE A 117 4.91 5.59 10.45
CA ILE A 117 4.63 5.54 11.87
C ILE A 117 3.18 5.97 12.06
N ARG A 118 2.43 5.19 12.82
CA ARG A 118 1.03 5.44 13.15
C ARG A 118 0.84 5.32 14.67
N THR A 119 -0.25 5.87 15.16
CA THR A 119 -0.70 5.63 16.54
C THR A 119 -2.06 4.98 16.52
N GLU A 120 -2.28 4.05 17.43
CA GLU A 120 -3.57 3.45 17.68
C GLU A 120 -3.71 3.21 19.20
N ASN A 121 -4.74 3.78 19.83
CA ASN A 121 -5.00 3.67 21.26
C ASN A 121 -3.76 3.95 22.13
N GLY A 122 -2.94 4.93 21.78
CA GLY A 122 -1.71 5.28 22.50
C GLY A 122 -0.52 4.34 22.26
N LEU A 123 -0.67 3.31 21.43
CA LEU A 123 0.42 2.44 20.98
C LEU A 123 0.96 2.95 19.65
N TYR A 124 2.28 3.00 19.51
CA TYR A 124 2.92 3.27 18.24
C TYR A 124 2.98 2.02 17.36
N GLU A 125 2.66 2.17 16.10
CA GLU A 125 2.85 1.16 15.07
C GLU A 125 3.83 1.65 14.03
N CYS A 126 4.69 0.77 13.53
CA CYS A 126 5.56 1.11 12.41
C CYS A 126 5.68 -0.06 11.43
N SER A 127 5.68 0.27 10.15
CA SER A 127 5.90 -0.65 9.02
C SER A 127 6.51 0.10 7.85
N CYS A 128 6.71 -0.58 6.73
CA CYS A 128 7.24 0.06 5.53
C CYS A 128 6.21 -0.02 4.39
N ALA A 129 6.07 1.07 3.62
CA ALA A 129 5.20 1.11 2.45
C ALA A 129 5.66 0.15 1.34
N ASN A 130 4.73 -0.54 0.71
CA ASN A 130 4.97 -1.39 -0.45
C ASN A 130 5.40 -0.60 -1.71
N SER A 131 5.24 0.70 -1.71
CA SER A 131 5.75 1.59 -2.76
C SER A 131 7.28 1.58 -2.90
N CYS A 132 7.99 0.99 -1.95
CA CYS A 132 9.44 0.83 -1.98
C CYS A 132 9.83 -0.53 -2.57
N GLU A 133 10.61 -0.50 -3.65
CA GLU A 133 11.15 -1.69 -4.32
C GLU A 133 11.87 -2.64 -3.34
N ALA A 134 12.69 -2.11 -2.42
CA ALA A 134 13.41 -2.94 -1.46
C ALA A 134 12.47 -3.64 -0.46
N VAL A 135 11.33 -3.03 -0.12
CA VAL A 135 10.31 -3.65 0.73
C VAL A 135 9.59 -4.77 -0.03
N LEU A 136 9.19 -4.52 -1.28
CA LEU A 136 8.55 -5.56 -2.10
C LEU A 136 9.45 -6.77 -2.34
N GLU A 137 10.73 -6.55 -2.60
CA GLU A 137 11.71 -7.64 -2.74
C GLU A 137 11.87 -8.44 -1.45
N LEU A 138 11.94 -7.75 -0.30
CA LEU A 138 12.03 -8.37 1.01
C LEU A 138 10.80 -9.25 1.29
N LEU A 139 9.61 -8.74 1.00
CA LEU A 139 8.34 -9.46 1.18
C LEU A 139 8.15 -10.58 0.16
N LEU A 140 8.63 -10.42 -1.08
CA LEU A 140 8.62 -11.49 -2.09
C LEU A 140 9.52 -12.66 -1.67
N ALA A 141 10.66 -12.38 -1.09
CA ALA A 141 11.60 -13.40 -0.62
C ALA A 141 11.14 -14.11 0.67
N LYS A 142 10.20 -13.50 1.42
CA LYS A 142 9.73 -14.02 2.70
C LYS A 142 8.79 -15.21 2.51
N LYS A 143 9.18 -16.38 3.02
CA LYS A 143 8.42 -17.63 2.93
C LYS A 143 7.40 -17.80 4.06
N GLU A 144 7.79 -17.42 5.28
CA GLU A 144 6.92 -17.54 6.45
C GLU A 144 5.93 -16.36 6.51
N PRO A 145 4.73 -16.56 7.10
CA PRO A 145 3.80 -15.48 7.35
C PRO A 145 4.46 -14.32 8.10
N ILE A 146 4.00 -13.09 7.87
CA ILE A 146 4.47 -11.92 8.62
C ILE A 146 3.97 -12.05 10.07
N THR A 147 4.89 -11.96 11.02
CA THR A 147 4.56 -11.92 12.44
C THR A 147 4.75 -10.51 12.99
N PHE A 148 3.99 -10.18 14.05
CA PHE A 148 4.02 -8.86 14.66
C PHE A 148 4.51 -8.97 16.10
N PHE A 149 5.38 -8.04 16.51
CA PHE A 149 5.93 -8.01 17.85
C PHE A 149 6.15 -6.58 18.35
N LYS A 150 6.24 -6.42 19.66
CA LYS A 150 6.51 -5.14 20.31
C LYS A 150 8.00 -4.98 20.60
N LYS A 151 8.56 -3.81 20.24
CA LYS A 151 9.96 -3.47 20.52
C LYS A 151 10.10 -2.00 20.86
N SER A 152 11.00 -1.70 21.78
CA SER A 152 11.39 -0.33 22.12
C SER A 152 12.37 0.21 21.08
N LEU A 153 12.06 1.36 20.48
CA LEU A 153 12.91 2.05 19.51
C LEU A 153 13.01 3.54 19.87
N SER A 154 14.18 4.11 19.64
CA SER A 154 14.42 5.56 19.72
C SER A 154 14.53 6.12 18.29
N ILE A 155 13.38 6.43 17.71
CA ILE A 155 13.28 7.01 16.37
C ILE A 155 12.52 8.33 16.43
N PRO A 156 12.84 9.31 15.57
CA PRO A 156 12.09 10.57 15.54
C PRO A 156 10.63 10.28 15.16
N LEU A 157 9.71 10.77 15.98
CA LEU A 157 8.30 10.68 15.67
C LEU A 157 7.92 11.81 14.71
N PRO A 158 7.19 11.52 13.61
CA PRO A 158 6.58 12.56 12.79
C PRO A 158 5.52 13.31 13.61
N PRO A 159 5.13 14.52 13.21
CA PRO A 159 3.96 15.17 13.76
C PRO A 159 2.76 14.22 13.60
N MET A 160 2.21 13.77 14.73
CA MET A 160 1.08 12.84 14.74
C MET A 160 -0.20 13.67 14.81
N ALA A 161 -1.12 13.41 13.89
CA ALA A 161 -2.49 13.92 14.02
C ALA A 161 -3.15 13.16 15.18
N GLU A 162 -3.79 13.89 16.10
CA GLU A 162 -4.70 13.26 17.04
C GLU A 162 -5.87 12.67 16.25
N ARG A 163 -5.96 11.34 16.27
CA ARG A 163 -7.04 10.60 15.63
C ARG A 163 -7.89 9.99 16.72
N THR A 164 -9.14 10.36 16.74
CA THR A 164 -10.13 9.65 17.54
C THR A 164 -11.19 9.13 16.58
N THR A 165 -11.02 7.91 16.12
CA THR A 165 -12.06 7.24 15.33
C THR A 165 -13.09 6.62 16.28
N PHE A 166 -14.31 6.40 15.80
CA PHE A 166 -15.35 5.67 16.56
C PHE A 166 -14.82 4.30 17.03
N PHE A 167 -14.01 3.63 16.22
CA PHE A 167 -13.44 2.31 16.50
C PHE A 167 -12.34 2.36 17.56
N GLU A 168 -11.59 3.45 17.69
CA GLU A 168 -10.64 3.64 18.79
C GLU A 168 -11.35 3.67 20.15
N THR A 169 -12.54 4.26 20.20
CA THR A 169 -13.35 4.29 21.45
C THR A 169 -13.81 2.91 21.89
N LEU A 170 -13.93 1.93 20.98
CA LEU A 170 -14.23 0.54 21.33
C LEU A 170 -13.06 -0.16 22.01
N GLY A 171 -11.81 0.27 21.77
CA GLY A 171 -10.60 -0.33 22.31
C GLY A 171 -10.31 -1.75 21.81
N LEU A 172 -10.94 -2.18 20.69
CA LEU A 172 -10.85 -3.53 20.10
C LEU A 172 -10.32 -3.51 18.66
N SER A 173 -9.94 -2.34 18.16
CA SER A 173 -9.48 -2.18 16.78
C SER A 173 -8.25 -3.03 16.46
N GLN A 174 -7.31 -3.15 17.39
CA GLN A 174 -6.12 -3.96 17.18
C GLN A 174 -6.46 -5.46 17.06
N GLU A 175 -7.32 -5.99 17.93
CA GLU A 175 -7.78 -7.37 17.90
C GLU A 175 -8.51 -7.69 16.60
N ILE A 176 -9.41 -6.80 16.18
CA ILE A 176 -10.13 -6.93 14.90
C ILE A 176 -9.12 -7.00 13.74
N ARG A 177 -8.19 -6.05 13.67
CA ARG A 177 -7.19 -5.98 12.60
C ARG A 177 -6.30 -7.22 12.54
N LEU A 178 -5.83 -7.71 13.68
CA LEU A 178 -5.01 -8.92 13.74
C LEU A 178 -5.79 -10.17 13.31
N ASN A 179 -7.08 -10.28 13.65
CA ASN A 179 -7.93 -11.37 13.20
C ASN A 179 -8.14 -11.32 11.68
N LEU A 180 -8.39 -10.14 11.10
CA LEU A 180 -8.51 -9.96 9.65
C LEU A 180 -7.20 -10.34 8.93
N ILE A 181 -6.05 -9.95 9.47
CA ILE A 181 -4.75 -10.36 8.95
C ILE A 181 -4.59 -11.89 9.03
N SER A 182 -5.01 -12.52 10.13
CA SER A 182 -4.92 -13.97 10.29
C SER A 182 -5.74 -14.73 9.26
N ILE A 183 -6.89 -14.18 8.83
CA ILE A 183 -7.70 -14.75 7.74
C ILE A 183 -6.90 -14.75 6.43
N ILE A 184 -6.30 -13.62 6.08
CA ILE A 184 -5.49 -13.51 4.85
C ILE A 184 -4.23 -14.40 4.91
N GLN A 185 -3.75 -14.74 6.10
CA GLN A 185 -2.58 -15.60 6.31
C GLN A 185 -2.91 -17.10 6.46
N ASP A 186 -4.17 -17.51 6.41
CA ASP A 186 -4.52 -18.93 6.50
C ASP A 186 -4.23 -19.67 5.18
N ARG A 187 -2.99 -20.11 5.04
CA ARG A 187 -2.47 -20.83 3.85
C ARG A 187 -3.08 -22.21 3.62
N LYS A 188 -3.97 -22.69 4.48
CA LYS A 188 -4.74 -23.90 4.25
C LYS A 188 -5.87 -23.68 3.26
N VAL A 189 -6.20 -22.43 3.00
CA VAL A 189 -7.27 -21.96 2.12
C VAL A 189 -6.64 -21.22 0.94
N PRO A 190 -7.06 -21.42 -0.32
CA PRO A 190 -6.61 -20.62 -1.46
C PRO A 190 -6.81 -19.12 -1.23
N LEU A 191 -5.89 -18.29 -1.71
CA LEU A 191 -5.92 -16.85 -1.43
C LEU A 191 -7.23 -16.16 -1.84
N PRO A 192 -7.87 -16.46 -2.98
CA PRO A 192 -9.20 -15.92 -3.31
C PRO A 192 -10.26 -16.22 -2.26
N ASP A 193 -10.29 -17.45 -1.75
CA ASP A 193 -11.30 -17.88 -0.76
C ASP A 193 -11.10 -17.20 0.60
N ARG A 194 -9.86 -16.80 0.93
CA ARG A 194 -9.57 -16.00 2.13
C ARG A 194 -10.26 -14.63 2.09
N PHE A 195 -10.40 -14.02 0.90
CA PHE A 195 -11.16 -12.77 0.75
C PHE A 195 -12.66 -12.99 1.00
N ILE A 196 -13.20 -14.15 0.61
CA ILE A 196 -14.60 -14.49 0.87
C ILE A 196 -14.83 -14.65 2.37
N LEU A 197 -13.93 -15.34 3.06
CA LEU A 197 -13.97 -15.47 4.52
C LEU A 197 -13.83 -14.10 5.20
N LEU A 198 -12.95 -13.24 4.70
CA LEU A 198 -12.75 -11.88 5.19
C LEU A 198 -14.05 -11.07 5.13
N GLY A 199 -14.78 -11.16 4.01
CA GLY A 199 -16.07 -10.47 3.83
C GLY A 199 -17.11 -10.93 4.84
N GLY A 200 -17.29 -12.24 5.00
CA GLY A 200 -18.23 -12.79 5.99
C GLY A 200 -17.86 -12.43 7.43
N TYR A 201 -16.56 -12.37 7.74
CA TYR A 201 -16.07 -11.98 9.06
C TYR A 201 -16.33 -10.49 9.33
N LEU A 202 -16.09 -9.60 8.35
CA LEU A 202 -16.38 -8.17 8.44
C LEU A 202 -17.89 -7.89 8.57
N ASP A 203 -18.73 -8.59 7.81
CA ASP A 203 -20.20 -8.47 7.94
C ASP A 203 -20.66 -8.83 9.35
N LYS A 204 -20.08 -9.88 9.95
CA LYS A 204 -20.41 -10.27 11.33
C LYS A 204 -19.95 -9.22 12.36
N ILE A 205 -18.76 -8.68 12.18
CA ILE A 205 -18.25 -7.57 13.03
C ILE A 205 -19.17 -6.35 12.93
N ASP A 206 -19.57 -5.98 11.71
CA ASP A 206 -20.44 -4.82 11.49
C ASP A 206 -21.78 -4.98 12.24
N VAL A 207 -22.42 -6.15 12.14
CA VAL A 207 -23.64 -6.47 12.88
C VAL A 207 -23.42 -6.37 14.40
N LEU A 208 -22.31 -6.89 14.92
CA LEU A 208 -22.02 -6.86 16.35
C LEU A 208 -21.71 -5.44 16.86
N ILE A 209 -21.05 -4.62 16.06
CA ILE A 209 -20.82 -3.20 16.38
C ILE A 209 -22.15 -2.45 16.41
N GLN A 210 -23.01 -2.65 15.40
CA GLN A 210 -24.30 -1.96 15.30
C GLN A 210 -25.29 -2.38 16.41
N SER A 211 -25.16 -3.60 16.93
CA SER A 211 -25.98 -4.08 18.05
C SER A 211 -25.59 -3.48 19.41
N GLU A 212 -24.49 -2.74 19.47
CA GLU A 212 -23.92 -2.16 20.71
C GLU A 212 -23.57 -3.20 21.82
N HIS A 213 -23.61 -4.50 21.48
CA HIS A 213 -23.29 -5.60 22.41
C HIS A 213 -21.78 -5.88 22.45
N ARG A 214 -21.04 -5.00 23.15
CA ARG A 214 -19.58 -5.11 23.26
C ARG A 214 -19.09 -6.48 23.71
N ARG A 215 -19.78 -7.12 24.65
CA ARG A 215 -19.41 -8.45 25.17
C ARG A 215 -19.48 -9.53 24.09
N ASP A 216 -20.47 -9.47 23.21
CA ASP A 216 -20.63 -10.42 22.14
C ASP A 216 -19.53 -10.25 21.07
N LEU A 217 -19.11 -9.01 20.81
CA LEU A 217 -17.97 -8.71 19.97
C LEU A 217 -16.66 -9.23 20.59
N GLU A 218 -16.41 -8.96 21.88
CA GLU A 218 -15.23 -9.47 22.58
C GLU A 218 -15.19 -11.02 22.60
N TYR A 219 -16.32 -11.66 22.77
CA TYR A 219 -16.43 -13.12 22.70
C TYR A 219 -16.12 -13.62 21.28
N PHE A 220 -16.76 -13.03 20.26
CA PHE A 220 -16.54 -13.39 18.86
C PHE A 220 -15.07 -13.25 18.42
N LEU A 221 -14.39 -12.20 18.88
CA LEU A 221 -12.98 -11.97 18.53
C LEU A 221 -12.00 -12.99 19.17
N ARG A 222 -12.42 -13.68 20.25
CA ARG A 222 -11.63 -14.73 20.91
C ARG A 222 -11.84 -16.11 20.32
N GLU A 223 -12.96 -16.31 19.61
CA GLU A 223 -13.24 -17.58 18.94
C GLU A 223 -12.26 -17.76 17.77
N PRO A 224 -11.82 -18.99 17.49
CA PRO A 224 -11.05 -19.26 16.28
C PRO A 224 -11.80 -18.80 15.03
N VAL A 225 -11.09 -18.14 14.16
CA VAL A 225 -11.67 -17.75 12.86
C VAL A 225 -12.13 -19.01 12.12
N PRO A 226 -13.39 -19.08 11.65
CA PRO A 226 -13.89 -20.25 10.94
C PRO A 226 -13.07 -20.53 9.69
N CYS A 227 -12.45 -21.71 9.60
CA CYS A 227 -11.71 -22.18 8.43
C CYS A 227 -12.61 -22.87 7.38
N GLN A 228 -13.93 -22.94 7.62
CA GLN A 228 -14.84 -23.54 6.65
C GLN A 228 -15.03 -22.56 5.49
N HIS A 229 -14.56 -22.96 4.32
CA HIS A 229 -14.74 -22.20 3.09
C HIS A 229 -15.41 -23.09 2.04
N HIS A 230 -16.12 -22.47 1.16
CA HIS A 230 -16.68 -23.07 -0.04
C HIS A 230 -16.22 -22.21 -1.20
N SER A 231 -15.34 -22.74 -2.05
CA SER A 231 -14.92 -22.01 -3.24
C SER A 231 -16.14 -21.80 -4.13
N PRO A 232 -16.45 -20.57 -4.54
CA PRO A 232 -17.61 -20.34 -5.39
C PRO A 232 -17.36 -20.91 -6.77
N GLU A 233 -18.40 -21.48 -7.36
CA GLU A 233 -18.39 -21.80 -8.79
C GLU A 233 -18.58 -20.50 -9.59
N VAL A 234 -17.50 -20.01 -10.18
CA VAL A 234 -17.53 -18.80 -11.01
C VAL A 234 -17.78 -19.18 -12.46
N SER A 235 -18.90 -18.74 -13.01
CA SER A 235 -19.24 -18.95 -14.41
C SER A 235 -18.34 -18.11 -15.35
N THR A 236 -18.22 -18.55 -16.60
CA THR A 236 -17.49 -17.80 -17.64
C THR A 236 -17.99 -16.36 -17.79
N ASN A 237 -19.30 -16.13 -17.68
CA ASN A 237 -19.87 -14.79 -17.76
C ASN A 237 -19.46 -13.89 -16.59
N GLN A 238 -19.48 -14.42 -15.36
CA GLN A 238 -19.02 -13.69 -14.17
C GLN A 238 -17.53 -13.37 -14.25
N MET A 239 -16.71 -14.30 -14.77
CA MET A 239 -15.29 -14.07 -15.01
C MET A 239 -15.06 -12.95 -16.04
N LEU A 240 -15.78 -12.98 -17.16
CA LEU A 240 -15.70 -11.91 -18.17
C LEU A 240 -16.12 -10.55 -17.62
N GLU A 241 -17.17 -10.50 -16.84
CA GLU A 241 -17.64 -9.27 -16.20
C GLU A 241 -16.60 -8.74 -15.23
N SER A 242 -16.03 -9.59 -14.37
CA SER A 242 -14.95 -9.24 -13.44
C SER A 242 -13.71 -8.69 -14.17
N LEU A 243 -13.33 -9.30 -15.29
CA LEU A 243 -12.21 -8.82 -16.12
C LEU A 243 -12.50 -7.45 -16.74
N ARG A 244 -13.72 -7.22 -17.23
CA ARG A 244 -14.15 -5.92 -17.79
C ARG A 244 -14.11 -4.82 -16.73
N ILE A 245 -14.68 -5.09 -15.56
CA ILE A 245 -14.69 -4.14 -14.44
C ILE A 245 -13.27 -3.84 -13.96
N THR A 246 -12.41 -4.86 -13.81
CA THR A 246 -11.02 -4.66 -13.38
C THR A 246 -10.24 -3.86 -14.41
N ARG A 247 -10.43 -4.13 -15.70
CA ARG A 247 -9.84 -3.34 -16.79
C ARG A 247 -10.29 -1.88 -16.73
N GLU A 248 -11.59 -1.62 -16.56
CA GLU A 248 -12.14 -0.28 -16.44
C GLU A 248 -11.56 0.47 -15.22
N MET A 249 -11.46 -0.20 -14.08
CA MET A 249 -10.80 0.36 -12.90
C MET A 249 -9.35 0.74 -13.20
N LEU A 250 -8.59 -0.14 -13.87
CA LEU A 250 -7.20 0.14 -14.22
C LEU A 250 -7.05 1.31 -15.21
N ILE A 251 -7.95 1.43 -16.19
CA ILE A 251 -7.99 2.57 -17.14
C ILE A 251 -8.19 3.88 -16.38
N ARG A 252 -9.17 3.94 -15.50
CA ARG A 252 -9.47 5.17 -14.72
C ARG A 252 -8.35 5.53 -13.75
N LEU A 253 -7.59 4.55 -13.27
CA LEU A 253 -6.42 4.77 -12.43
C LEU A 253 -5.25 5.31 -13.26
N ASP A 254 -5.03 4.76 -14.45
CA ASP A 254 -3.97 5.19 -15.36
C ASP A 254 -4.14 6.67 -15.77
N GLU A 255 -5.37 7.12 -16.00
CA GLU A 255 -5.69 8.52 -16.28
C GLU A 255 -5.34 9.48 -15.11
N ARG A 256 -5.27 8.98 -13.87
CA ARG A 256 -5.05 9.79 -12.67
C ARG A 256 -3.64 9.73 -12.12
N SER A 257 -2.82 8.77 -12.55
CA SER A 257 -1.51 8.53 -11.96
C SER A 257 -0.45 8.21 -13.01
N ASN A 258 0.52 9.10 -13.13
CA ASN A 258 1.69 8.88 -13.99
C ASN A 258 2.56 7.69 -13.54
N SER A 259 2.50 7.29 -12.26
CA SER A 259 3.35 6.22 -11.73
C SER A 259 3.00 4.84 -12.29
N ILE A 260 1.72 4.58 -12.61
CA ILE A 260 1.23 3.30 -13.12
C ILE A 260 1.03 3.30 -14.64
N CYS A 261 1.08 4.48 -15.27
CA CYS A 261 0.68 4.72 -16.65
C CYS A 261 1.32 3.76 -17.67
N SER A 262 2.63 3.56 -17.65
CA SER A 262 3.30 2.66 -18.60
C SER A 262 2.98 1.19 -18.37
N TYR A 263 2.87 0.77 -17.12
CA TYR A 263 2.56 -0.61 -16.73
C TYR A 263 1.11 -0.95 -17.02
N GLY A 264 0.19 -0.05 -16.64
CA GLY A 264 -1.24 -0.20 -16.88
C GLY A 264 -1.58 -0.25 -18.35
N LYS A 265 -1.04 0.68 -19.16
CA LYS A 265 -1.23 0.69 -20.63
C LYS A 265 -0.72 -0.58 -21.29
N SER A 266 0.46 -1.07 -20.90
CA SER A 266 1.01 -2.30 -21.44
C SER A 266 0.16 -3.52 -21.08
N ALA A 267 -0.30 -3.64 -19.84
CA ALA A 267 -1.20 -4.72 -19.43
C ALA A 267 -2.54 -4.66 -20.18
N ILE A 268 -3.16 -3.49 -20.30
CA ILE A 268 -4.41 -3.29 -21.04
C ILE A 268 -4.23 -3.63 -22.53
N GLN A 269 -3.13 -3.22 -23.12
CA GLN A 269 -2.80 -3.52 -24.52
C GLN A 269 -2.60 -5.02 -24.74
N TYR A 270 -1.93 -5.71 -23.81
CA TYR A 270 -1.77 -7.16 -23.88
C TYR A 270 -3.13 -7.87 -23.91
N TYR A 271 -4.06 -7.49 -23.03
CA TYR A 271 -5.38 -8.12 -22.99
C TYR A 271 -6.23 -7.84 -24.24
N GLY A 272 -5.94 -6.78 -25.01
CA GLY A 272 -6.53 -6.48 -26.31
C GLY A 272 -8.01 -6.11 -26.27
N ALA A 273 -8.74 -6.48 -27.33
CA ALA A 273 -10.17 -6.23 -27.44
C ALA A 273 -10.98 -7.13 -26.49
N GLU A 274 -12.22 -6.72 -26.19
CA GLU A 274 -13.11 -7.44 -25.27
C GLU A 274 -13.30 -8.93 -25.62
N GLY A 275 -13.35 -9.29 -26.90
CA GLY A 275 -13.53 -10.67 -27.35
C GLY A 275 -12.36 -11.60 -27.00
N ASP A 276 -11.16 -11.06 -26.79
CA ASP A 276 -9.94 -11.82 -26.54
C ASP A 276 -9.53 -11.85 -25.07
N ILE A 277 -10.14 -11.01 -24.22
CA ILE A 277 -9.69 -10.74 -22.87
C ILE A 277 -9.58 -12.01 -22.01
N LEU A 278 -10.56 -12.91 -22.10
CA LEU A 278 -10.59 -14.14 -21.30
C LEU A 278 -9.48 -15.11 -21.73
N THR A 279 -9.30 -15.30 -23.05
CA THR A 279 -8.26 -16.18 -23.59
C THR A 279 -6.86 -15.67 -23.22
N ARG A 280 -6.62 -14.38 -23.38
CA ARG A 280 -5.35 -13.75 -23.02
C ARG A 280 -5.10 -13.75 -21.52
N TYR A 281 -6.14 -13.49 -20.72
CA TYR A 281 -6.04 -13.58 -19.28
C TYR A 281 -5.67 -15.00 -18.83
N THR A 282 -6.33 -16.02 -19.36
CA THR A 282 -6.05 -17.43 -19.03
C THR A 282 -4.62 -17.81 -19.40
N SER A 283 -4.13 -17.36 -20.56
CA SER A 283 -2.75 -17.57 -20.98
C SER A 283 -1.74 -16.85 -20.07
N ALA A 284 -1.98 -15.57 -19.73
CA ALA A 284 -1.14 -14.82 -18.82
C ALA A 284 -1.11 -15.43 -17.41
N LYS A 285 -2.25 -15.90 -16.91
CA LYS A 285 -2.37 -16.58 -15.61
C LYS A 285 -1.52 -17.86 -15.59
N ALA A 286 -1.66 -18.72 -16.60
CA ALA A 286 -0.88 -19.94 -16.71
C ALA A 286 0.62 -19.66 -16.78
N HIS A 287 1.03 -18.67 -17.56
CA HIS A 287 2.43 -18.24 -17.65
C HIS A 287 2.97 -17.73 -16.31
N PHE A 288 2.21 -16.84 -15.63
CA PHE A 288 2.60 -16.26 -14.36
C PHE A 288 2.74 -17.31 -13.25
N GLU A 289 1.78 -18.23 -13.15
CA GLU A 289 1.76 -19.28 -12.14
C GLU A 289 2.85 -20.33 -12.38
N ALA A 290 3.22 -20.59 -13.64
CA ALA A 290 4.37 -21.40 -13.97
C ALA A 290 5.70 -20.72 -13.60
N LEU A 291 5.79 -19.40 -13.76
CA LEU A 291 6.96 -18.60 -13.40
C LEU A 291 7.10 -18.41 -11.89
N PHE A 292 6.00 -18.25 -11.18
CA PHE A 292 5.93 -17.99 -9.75
C PHE A 292 5.05 -19.00 -9.02
N ALA A 293 5.57 -20.20 -8.80
CA ALA A 293 4.80 -21.28 -8.14
C ALA A 293 4.31 -20.93 -6.73
N ASN A 294 4.95 -19.95 -6.08
CA ASN A 294 4.57 -19.45 -4.73
C ASN A 294 3.87 -18.09 -4.76
N TRP A 295 3.22 -17.76 -5.87
CA TRP A 295 2.62 -16.44 -6.07
C TRP A 295 1.63 -16.03 -4.96
N GLU A 296 0.85 -16.94 -4.43
CA GLU A 296 -0.07 -16.66 -3.33
C GLU A 296 0.66 -16.16 -2.08
N VAL A 297 1.84 -16.70 -1.79
CA VAL A 297 2.63 -16.34 -0.60
C VAL A 297 3.10 -14.90 -0.65
N PHE A 298 3.66 -14.45 -1.77
CA PHE A 298 4.13 -13.07 -1.83
C PHE A 298 3.01 -12.06 -2.04
N PHE A 299 1.90 -12.42 -2.71
CA PHE A 299 0.68 -11.60 -2.72
C PHE A 299 0.10 -11.46 -1.31
N GLU A 300 0.00 -12.56 -0.55
CA GLU A 300 -0.37 -12.53 0.86
C GLU A 300 0.50 -11.54 1.65
N ASN A 301 1.83 -11.65 1.54
CA ASN A 301 2.76 -10.78 2.26
C ASN A 301 2.57 -9.30 1.90
N TRP A 302 2.37 -8.97 0.61
CA TRP A 302 2.11 -7.59 0.18
C TRP A 302 0.77 -7.07 0.70
N LEU A 303 -0.28 -7.89 0.66
CA LEU A 303 -1.61 -7.54 1.17
C LEU A 303 -1.59 -7.35 2.69
N VAL A 304 -0.99 -8.27 3.44
CA VAL A 304 -0.87 -8.18 4.90
C VAL A 304 -0.07 -6.94 5.31
N ASN A 305 1.03 -6.66 4.60
CA ASN A 305 1.79 -5.45 4.84
C ASN A 305 0.96 -4.19 4.56
N HIS A 306 0.21 -4.16 3.46
CA HIS A 306 -0.68 -3.05 3.14
C HIS A 306 -1.77 -2.88 4.22
N MET A 307 -2.46 -3.96 4.62
CA MET A 307 -3.49 -3.94 5.67
C MET A 307 -2.94 -3.37 6.98
N PHE A 308 -1.73 -3.74 7.37
CA PHE A 308 -1.10 -3.21 8.57
C PHE A 308 -0.66 -1.75 8.40
N PHE A 309 -0.04 -1.40 7.27
CA PHE A 309 0.44 -0.05 6.96
C PHE A 309 -0.70 0.96 6.88
N SER A 310 -1.82 0.60 6.27
CA SER A 310 -3.01 1.46 6.11
C SER A 310 -3.94 1.47 7.33
N GLN A 311 -3.69 0.61 8.33
CA GLN A 311 -4.58 0.37 9.48
C GLN A 311 -5.97 -0.16 9.06
N PHE A 312 -6.02 -0.97 8.00
CA PHE A 312 -7.25 -1.61 7.52
C PHE A 312 -7.98 -2.37 8.64
N PRO A 313 -9.29 -2.26 8.79
CA PRO A 313 -10.25 -1.48 8.01
C PRO A 313 -10.54 -0.09 8.60
N PHE A 314 -9.75 0.36 9.58
CA PHE A 314 -9.99 1.57 10.38
C PHE A 314 -9.14 2.76 9.94
N GLN A 315 -9.10 3.02 8.63
CA GLN A 315 -8.42 4.18 8.09
C GLN A 315 -9.10 5.48 8.55
N ASP A 316 -8.43 6.63 8.37
CA ASP A 316 -8.85 7.97 8.83
C ASP A 316 -10.24 8.46 8.35
N ARG A 317 -11.13 7.58 7.91
CA ARG A 317 -12.31 7.99 7.17
C ARG A 317 -13.56 7.31 7.68
N PRO A 318 -14.69 8.04 7.71
CA PRO A 318 -15.98 7.45 7.98
C PRO A 318 -16.50 6.70 6.73
N VAL A 319 -15.94 5.55 6.43
CA VAL A 319 -16.48 4.59 5.46
C VAL A 319 -16.97 3.36 6.20
N SER A 320 -17.93 2.65 5.62
CA SER A 320 -18.46 1.43 6.20
C SER A 320 -17.41 0.29 6.08
N LEU A 321 -17.49 -0.71 6.97
CA LEU A 321 -16.64 -1.90 6.87
C LEU A 321 -16.83 -2.63 5.54
N ARG A 322 -18.03 -2.55 4.96
CA ARG A 322 -18.33 -3.12 3.65
C ARG A 322 -17.63 -2.37 2.51
N GLU A 323 -17.54 -1.05 2.58
CA GLU A 323 -16.77 -0.26 1.59
C GLU A 323 -15.26 -0.53 1.69
N GLU A 324 -14.74 -0.72 2.90
CA GLU A 324 -13.35 -1.16 3.11
C GLU A 324 -13.11 -2.57 2.53
N TYR A 325 -14.07 -3.47 2.70
CA TYR A 325 -14.02 -4.80 2.07
C TYR A 325 -13.99 -4.71 0.54
N TYR A 326 -14.86 -3.89 -0.06
CA TYR A 326 -14.83 -3.67 -1.51
C TYR A 326 -13.50 -3.09 -1.97
N ALA A 327 -12.94 -2.17 -1.21
CA ALA A 327 -11.66 -1.55 -1.52
C ALA A 327 -10.52 -2.58 -1.58
N ILE A 328 -10.41 -3.45 -0.58
CA ILE A 328 -9.34 -4.47 -0.55
C ILE A 328 -9.53 -5.54 -1.63
N CYS A 329 -10.76 -5.93 -1.96
CA CYS A 329 -11.08 -6.84 -3.05
C CYS A 329 -10.71 -6.23 -4.42
N ALA A 330 -11.08 -4.96 -4.65
CA ALA A 330 -10.72 -4.23 -5.86
C ALA A 330 -9.20 -4.08 -6.00
N LEU A 331 -8.52 -3.75 -4.90
CA LEU A 331 -7.06 -3.66 -4.85
C LEU A 331 -6.41 -4.97 -5.28
N TYR A 332 -6.83 -6.08 -4.69
CA TYR A 332 -6.31 -7.41 -5.05
C TYR A 332 -6.53 -7.72 -6.54
N ALA A 333 -7.75 -7.52 -7.04
CA ALA A 333 -8.08 -7.78 -8.44
C ALA A 333 -7.24 -6.92 -9.40
N ILE A 334 -7.06 -5.62 -9.11
CA ILE A 334 -6.25 -4.70 -9.92
C ILE A 334 -4.78 -5.13 -9.90
N LEU A 335 -4.22 -5.45 -8.73
CA LEU A 335 -2.83 -5.90 -8.62
C LEU A 335 -2.61 -7.20 -9.39
N ARG A 336 -3.54 -8.15 -9.27
CA ARG A 336 -3.50 -9.43 -9.98
C ARG A 336 -3.56 -9.20 -11.49
N PHE A 337 -4.55 -8.46 -11.98
CA PHE A 337 -4.74 -8.14 -13.39
C PHE A 337 -3.52 -7.42 -13.99
N LEU A 338 -2.99 -6.43 -13.27
CA LEU A 338 -1.78 -5.70 -13.68
C LEU A 338 -0.56 -6.62 -13.74
N ALA A 339 -0.33 -7.43 -12.70
CA ALA A 339 0.80 -8.34 -12.63
C ALA A 339 0.79 -9.36 -13.77
N LEU A 340 -0.37 -10.00 -14.00
CA LEU A 340 -0.51 -11.00 -15.06
C LEU A 340 -0.30 -10.39 -16.44
N GLY A 341 -0.95 -9.26 -16.74
CA GLY A 341 -0.84 -8.61 -18.06
C GLY A 341 0.55 -8.03 -18.33
N TRP A 342 1.20 -7.44 -17.29
CA TRP A 342 2.56 -6.93 -17.42
C TRP A 342 3.59 -8.04 -17.58
N MET A 343 3.43 -9.15 -16.86
CA MET A 343 4.37 -10.28 -16.90
C MET A 343 4.12 -11.26 -18.05
N ALA A 344 3.04 -11.12 -18.82
CA ALA A 344 2.64 -12.07 -19.85
C ALA A 344 3.73 -12.39 -20.89
N GLU A 345 4.61 -11.43 -21.17
CA GLU A 345 5.75 -11.57 -22.10
C GLU A 345 7.11 -11.32 -21.41
N ARG A 346 7.15 -11.38 -20.06
CA ARG A 346 8.33 -11.09 -19.24
C ARG A 346 8.60 -12.23 -18.27
N THR A 347 9.88 -12.38 -17.90
CA THR A 347 10.33 -13.47 -17.02
C THR A 347 11.13 -12.99 -15.81
N ASN A 348 11.55 -11.70 -15.79
CA ASN A 348 12.39 -11.19 -14.71
C ASN A 348 11.53 -10.77 -13.52
N THR A 349 11.85 -11.24 -12.35
CA THR A 349 11.21 -10.83 -11.09
C THR A 349 11.26 -9.31 -10.85
N SER A 350 12.34 -8.65 -11.34
CA SER A 350 12.46 -7.19 -11.25
C SER A 350 11.35 -6.46 -12.00
N ASP A 351 10.87 -6.99 -13.12
CA ASP A 351 9.78 -6.37 -13.89
C ASP A 351 8.48 -6.38 -13.09
N LEU A 352 8.20 -7.48 -12.36
CA LEU A 352 7.06 -7.58 -11.45
C LEU A 352 7.17 -6.57 -10.31
N ILE A 353 8.34 -6.50 -9.66
CA ILE A 353 8.58 -5.56 -8.55
C ILE A 353 8.38 -4.11 -8.99
N ASP A 354 8.88 -3.74 -10.16
CA ASP A 354 8.77 -2.37 -10.67
C ASP A 354 7.30 -1.98 -10.94
N ALA A 355 6.51 -2.86 -11.52
CA ALA A 355 5.08 -2.64 -11.72
C ALA A 355 4.31 -2.55 -10.40
N MET A 356 4.60 -3.43 -9.44
CA MET A 356 3.97 -3.42 -8.12
C MET A 356 4.37 -2.19 -7.30
N ALA A 357 5.64 -1.77 -7.33
CA ALA A 357 6.08 -0.55 -6.68
C ALA A 357 5.35 0.69 -7.24
N ALA A 358 5.14 0.75 -8.56
CA ALA A 358 4.39 1.82 -9.20
C ALA A 358 2.91 1.81 -8.77
N ALA A 359 2.28 0.63 -8.70
CA ALA A 359 0.90 0.49 -8.22
C ALA A 359 0.77 0.92 -6.75
N PHE A 360 1.65 0.44 -5.88
CA PHE A 360 1.62 0.78 -4.45
C PHE A 360 1.98 2.25 -4.15
N ARG A 361 2.65 2.98 -5.06
CA ARG A 361 2.78 4.43 -4.92
C ARG A 361 1.42 5.14 -4.94
N LEU A 362 0.51 4.66 -5.78
CA LEU A 362 -0.87 5.16 -5.78
C LEU A 362 -1.63 4.66 -4.55
N ILE A 363 -1.52 3.38 -4.24
CA ILE A 363 -2.27 2.70 -3.19
C ILE A 363 -1.90 3.22 -1.79
N ASP A 364 -0.60 3.22 -1.43
CA ASP A 364 -0.15 3.54 -0.07
C ASP A 364 -0.09 5.05 0.24
N HIS A 365 -0.15 5.93 -0.79
CA HIS A 365 0.09 7.37 -0.61
C HIS A 365 -1.04 8.27 -1.11
N THR A 366 -2.17 7.70 -1.51
CA THR A 366 -3.35 8.46 -1.95
C THR A 366 -4.62 7.89 -1.31
N ASN A 367 -5.76 8.45 -1.70
CA ASN A 367 -7.08 7.95 -1.34
C ASN A 367 -7.56 6.83 -2.28
N PHE A 368 -6.67 5.96 -2.70
CA PHE A 368 -6.94 4.90 -3.67
C PHE A 368 -8.07 3.99 -3.21
N ASP A 369 -8.03 3.50 -1.98
CA ASP A 369 -8.99 2.52 -1.44
C ASP A 369 -10.42 3.05 -1.51
N ARG A 370 -10.61 4.29 -1.09
CA ARG A 370 -11.92 4.96 -1.21
C ARG A 370 -12.37 5.10 -2.65
N TYR A 371 -11.43 5.40 -3.55
CA TYR A 371 -11.75 5.54 -4.96
C TYR A 371 -12.08 4.18 -5.59
N ALA A 372 -11.38 3.12 -5.25
CA ALA A 372 -11.65 1.76 -5.73
C ALA A 372 -13.04 1.27 -5.28
N SER A 373 -13.38 1.43 -4.00
CA SER A 373 -14.71 1.12 -3.47
C SER A 373 -15.79 1.93 -4.19
N TYR A 374 -15.58 3.25 -4.33
CA TYR A 374 -16.51 4.13 -5.04
C TYR A 374 -16.72 3.68 -6.49
N MET A 375 -15.66 3.26 -7.20
CA MET A 375 -15.79 2.76 -8.57
C MET A 375 -16.68 1.52 -8.65
N LEU A 376 -16.51 0.55 -7.74
CA LEU A 376 -17.37 -0.65 -7.71
C LEU A 376 -18.84 -0.28 -7.48
N VAL A 377 -19.10 0.63 -6.54
CA VAL A 377 -20.46 1.11 -6.27
C VAL A 377 -21.06 1.83 -7.50
N GLN A 378 -20.30 2.71 -8.14
CA GLN A 378 -20.77 3.44 -9.33
C GLN A 378 -21.02 2.53 -10.55
N LEU A 379 -20.29 1.44 -10.66
CA LEU A 379 -20.46 0.45 -11.71
C LEU A 379 -21.55 -0.59 -11.39
N GLY A 380 -22.20 -0.49 -10.22
CA GLY A 380 -23.21 -1.44 -9.74
C GLY A 380 -22.64 -2.84 -9.46
N PHE A 381 -21.34 -2.94 -9.21
CA PHE A 381 -20.62 -4.19 -9.01
C PHE A 381 -20.38 -4.47 -7.53
N THR A 382 -21.47 -4.71 -6.79
CA THR A 382 -21.46 -4.86 -5.32
C THR A 382 -22.21 -6.09 -4.81
N ALA A 383 -22.79 -6.88 -5.69
CA ALA A 383 -23.44 -8.14 -5.31
C ALA A 383 -22.39 -9.14 -4.81
N THR A 384 -22.77 -9.99 -3.86
CA THR A 384 -21.83 -10.94 -3.22
C THR A 384 -21.15 -11.85 -4.24
N ASP A 385 -21.91 -12.40 -5.18
CA ASP A 385 -21.40 -13.27 -6.24
C ASP A 385 -20.46 -12.53 -7.22
N GLN A 386 -20.71 -11.23 -7.47
CA GLN A 386 -19.83 -10.38 -8.25
C GLN A 386 -18.49 -10.17 -7.56
N ILE A 387 -18.51 -9.82 -6.27
CA ILE A 387 -17.27 -9.63 -5.50
C ILE A 387 -16.50 -10.96 -5.36
N GLN A 388 -17.19 -12.07 -5.16
CA GLN A 388 -16.58 -13.40 -5.16
C GLN A 388 -15.90 -13.73 -6.49
N ALA A 389 -16.56 -13.44 -7.61
CA ALA A 389 -15.97 -13.63 -8.94
C ALA A 389 -14.77 -12.70 -9.18
N LEU A 390 -14.81 -11.48 -8.65
CA LEU A 390 -13.74 -10.50 -8.77
C LEU A 390 -12.44 -10.98 -8.09
N VAL A 391 -12.54 -11.56 -6.90
CA VAL A 391 -11.35 -12.06 -6.18
C VAL A 391 -10.85 -13.41 -6.71
N CYS A 392 -11.61 -14.09 -7.55
CA CYS A 392 -11.19 -15.32 -8.24
C CYS A 392 -10.38 -15.08 -9.53
N LEU A 393 -10.11 -13.81 -9.90
CA LEU A 393 -9.23 -13.44 -11.03
C LEU A 393 -7.75 -13.85 -10.87
#